data_630f88f053a0a5cb99f7df564602c2b9
#
_entry.id   630f88f053a0a5cb99f7df564602c2b9
#
_cell.length_a   1.000
_cell.length_b   1.000
_cell.length_c   1.000
_cell.angle_alpha   90.00
_cell.angle_beta   90.00
_cell.angle_gamma   90.00
#
_symmetry.space_group_name_H-M   'P 1'
#
loop_
_entity.id
_entity.type
_entity.pdbx_description
1 polymer ?
#
loop_
_entity_poly.entity_id
_entity_poly.type
_entity_poly.pdbx_seq_one_letter_code
_entity_poly.pdbx_strand_id
1 'polypeptide(L)'
;EIPLIEEAAKAGCEYFCIDAGWYAKGFWWDAVGEWKESRERFPNGLKEVTDYIRSKGMIPGIWLEPEVMGINCELAKTLPDTWFFVRHGKRIYDRSRYQLDYRNPEVREYMTSVVDRLIQEYGIGYIKMDYNIEPGIGTEYDAESPGEGMLEHERAYLQWLDALFEKYPELVIENCSSGGLRIDYAMLSRYSIQSTSDEEDYRYYATIAANSPSGLTPEQSAVWSYPLPEGDREATVFNMVNAMLLRIHQSGRLDKISEEEKDLVKEGLDCYKSIRGDINKALPFWPLGLSAFDDEWTALGLGTEEKLYLSVWRRSGNTPCISIPIPQGKGKEAEVICRYPSFNTSTYEWNQVAGTLSVNFERENMARFYEIKLCKEN
;
A
#
# COMPACT_ATOMS: atom_id res chain seq x y z
N GLU A 1 -19.32 -5.86 -3.92
CA GLU A 1 -18.13 -5.71 -4.79
C GLU A 1 -18.46 -5.03 -6.13
N ILE A 2 -19.52 -5.42 -6.87
CA ILE A 2 -19.79 -4.95 -8.25
C ILE A 2 -19.79 -3.42 -8.39
N PRO A 3 -20.50 -2.62 -7.55
CA PRO A 3 -20.45 -1.16 -7.66
C PRO A 3 -19.05 -0.58 -7.48
N LEU A 4 -18.24 -1.14 -6.56
CA LEU A 4 -16.84 -0.70 -6.35
C LEU A 4 -15.96 -1.00 -7.56
N ILE A 5 -16.12 -2.19 -8.18
CA ILE A 5 -15.39 -2.57 -9.40
C ILE A 5 -15.70 -1.59 -10.53
N GLU A 6 -16.96 -1.18 -10.68
CA GLU A 6 -17.38 -0.22 -11.70
C GLU A 6 -16.78 1.16 -11.49
N GLU A 7 -16.82 1.67 -10.25
CA GLU A 7 -16.25 2.98 -9.93
C GLU A 7 -14.72 2.98 -10.03
N ALA A 8 -14.05 1.91 -9.59
CA ALA A 8 -12.61 1.76 -9.75
C ALA A 8 -12.18 1.76 -11.24
N ALA A 9 -12.93 1.05 -12.09
CA ALA A 9 -12.68 1.05 -13.53
C ALA A 9 -12.88 2.44 -14.16
N LYS A 10 -13.96 3.15 -13.79
CA LYS A 10 -14.24 4.53 -14.26
C LYS A 10 -13.15 5.51 -13.81
N ALA A 11 -12.66 5.37 -12.59
CA ALA A 11 -11.56 6.17 -12.07
C ALA A 11 -10.23 5.88 -12.79
N GLY A 12 -10.11 4.72 -13.46
CA GLY A 12 -8.93 4.31 -14.20
C GLY A 12 -7.96 3.46 -13.39
N CYS A 13 -8.41 2.76 -12.36
CA CYS A 13 -7.60 1.76 -11.66
C CYS A 13 -7.20 0.63 -12.62
N GLU A 14 -6.02 0.07 -12.40
CA GLU A 14 -5.46 -0.99 -13.25
C GLU A 14 -5.56 -2.37 -12.58
N TYR A 15 -5.71 -2.40 -11.28
CA TYR A 15 -5.89 -3.59 -10.44
C TYR A 15 -7.11 -3.41 -9.55
N PHE A 16 -7.77 -4.52 -9.21
CA PHE A 16 -8.81 -4.54 -8.18
C PHE A 16 -8.55 -5.72 -7.24
N CYS A 17 -8.18 -5.44 -5.99
CA CYS A 17 -7.88 -6.46 -4.99
C CYS A 17 -9.09 -6.74 -4.10
N ILE A 18 -9.50 -8.01 -4.04
CA ILE A 18 -10.51 -8.50 -3.08
C ILE A 18 -9.78 -8.76 -1.76
N ASP A 19 -10.06 -7.93 -0.76
CA ASP A 19 -9.41 -8.00 0.55
C ASP A 19 -9.93 -9.17 1.42
N ALA A 20 -9.50 -9.26 2.66
CA ALA A 20 -9.78 -10.34 3.61
C ALA A 20 -11.27 -10.71 3.71
N GLY A 21 -11.52 -11.98 4.05
CA GLY A 21 -12.87 -12.49 4.29
C GLY A 21 -13.52 -13.24 3.11
N TRP A 22 -12.94 -13.22 1.92
CA TRP A 22 -13.49 -13.91 0.75
C TRP A 22 -13.67 -15.41 0.94
N TYR A 23 -12.92 -16.04 1.84
CA TYR A 23 -12.92 -17.47 2.17
C TYR A 23 -13.87 -17.83 3.33
N ALA A 24 -14.35 -16.86 4.11
CA ALA A 24 -15.04 -17.11 5.36
C ALA A 24 -16.57 -17.05 5.26
N LYS A 25 -17.26 -17.94 5.95
CA LYS A 25 -18.72 -17.93 6.10
C LYS A 25 -19.24 -16.89 7.07
N GLY A 26 -18.45 -16.52 8.09
CA GLY A 26 -18.82 -15.58 9.14
C GLY A 26 -17.68 -14.61 9.41
N PHE A 27 -17.24 -14.57 10.67
CA PHE A 27 -16.08 -13.79 11.06
C PHE A 27 -14.82 -14.39 10.42
N TRP A 28 -14.14 -13.58 9.64
CA TRP A 28 -13.07 -14.04 8.75
C TRP A 28 -11.75 -14.34 9.46
N TRP A 29 -11.53 -13.69 10.62
CA TRP A 29 -10.24 -13.62 11.29
C TRP A 29 -9.66 -14.97 11.70
N ASP A 30 -10.48 -15.84 12.29
CA ASP A 30 -10.08 -17.13 12.82
C ASP A 30 -10.36 -18.33 11.90
N ALA A 31 -10.83 -18.04 10.66
CA ALA A 31 -11.15 -19.02 9.64
C ALA A 31 -10.14 -19.08 8.49
N VAL A 32 -9.04 -18.30 8.57
CA VAL A 32 -7.98 -18.28 7.54
C VAL A 32 -7.30 -19.65 7.41
N GLY A 33 -6.81 -19.99 6.22
CA GLY A 33 -5.94 -21.15 6.02
C GLY A 33 -6.37 -22.13 4.94
N GLU A 34 -7.66 -22.35 4.70
CA GLU A 34 -8.11 -23.26 3.64
C GLU A 34 -8.10 -22.60 2.24
N TRP A 35 -8.29 -21.30 2.20
CA TRP A 35 -8.19 -20.45 1.00
C TRP A 35 -9.15 -20.87 -0.14
N LYS A 36 -10.31 -21.36 0.21
CA LYS A 36 -11.41 -21.63 -0.72
C LYS A 36 -12.50 -20.58 -0.56
N GLU A 37 -13.09 -20.15 -1.67
CA GLU A 37 -14.13 -19.13 -1.63
C GLU A 37 -15.35 -19.55 -0.80
N SER A 38 -15.91 -18.61 -0.04
CA SER A 38 -17.17 -18.78 0.68
C SER A 38 -18.35 -18.70 -0.30
N ARG A 39 -19.14 -19.77 -0.36
CA ARG A 39 -20.36 -19.81 -1.19
C ARG A 39 -21.46 -18.87 -0.68
N GLU A 40 -21.40 -18.43 0.56
CA GLU A 40 -22.30 -17.39 1.09
C GLU A 40 -21.98 -16.03 0.51
N ARG A 41 -20.67 -15.72 0.36
CA ARG A 41 -20.19 -14.44 -0.20
C ARG A 41 -20.17 -14.44 -1.72
N PHE A 42 -19.87 -15.56 -2.31
CA PHE A 42 -19.78 -15.77 -3.75
C PHE A 42 -20.69 -16.94 -4.20
N PRO A 43 -22.02 -16.74 -4.26
CA PRO A 43 -22.96 -17.81 -4.57
C PRO A 43 -22.67 -18.50 -5.90
N ASN A 44 -22.21 -17.75 -6.89
CA ASN A 44 -21.84 -18.23 -8.21
C ASN A 44 -20.35 -18.57 -8.36
N GLY A 45 -19.58 -18.47 -7.25
CA GLY A 45 -18.14 -18.66 -7.22
C GLY A 45 -17.33 -17.37 -7.39
N LEU A 46 -16.10 -17.39 -6.88
CA LEU A 46 -15.18 -16.27 -6.97
C LEU A 46 -14.81 -15.91 -8.42
N LYS A 47 -14.81 -16.92 -9.29
CA LYS A 47 -14.49 -16.76 -10.72
C LYS A 47 -15.42 -15.77 -11.44
N GLU A 48 -16.71 -15.71 -11.09
CA GLU A 48 -17.63 -14.71 -11.64
C GLU A 48 -17.13 -13.29 -11.40
N VAL A 49 -16.68 -12.99 -10.17
CA VAL A 49 -16.20 -11.66 -9.80
C VAL A 49 -14.85 -11.34 -10.44
N THR A 50 -13.93 -12.29 -10.48
CA THR A 50 -12.62 -12.07 -11.13
C THR A 50 -12.75 -11.94 -12.65
N ASP A 51 -13.66 -12.68 -13.29
CA ASP A 51 -13.98 -12.49 -14.70
C ASP A 51 -14.61 -11.11 -14.96
N TYR A 52 -15.45 -10.64 -14.04
CA TYR A 52 -16.04 -9.31 -14.13
C TYR A 52 -14.99 -8.21 -14.02
N ILE A 53 -14.05 -8.32 -13.06
CA ILE A 53 -12.90 -7.39 -12.94
C ILE A 53 -12.13 -7.32 -14.26
N ARG A 54 -11.80 -8.48 -14.87
CA ARG A 54 -11.11 -8.53 -16.16
C ARG A 54 -11.93 -7.90 -17.29
N SER A 55 -13.26 -8.10 -17.30
CA SER A 55 -14.15 -7.51 -18.30
C SER A 55 -14.16 -5.98 -18.27
N LYS A 56 -13.77 -5.38 -17.12
CA LYS A 56 -13.59 -3.94 -16.95
C LYS A 56 -12.17 -3.45 -17.27
N GLY A 57 -11.29 -4.33 -17.74
CA GLY A 57 -9.91 -4.00 -18.12
C GLY A 57 -8.92 -3.97 -16.96
N MET A 58 -9.31 -4.43 -15.76
CA MET A 58 -8.45 -4.50 -14.58
C MET A 58 -7.90 -5.90 -14.35
N ILE A 59 -6.77 -5.99 -13.68
CA ILE A 59 -6.17 -7.24 -13.20
C ILE A 59 -6.77 -7.57 -11.83
N PRO A 60 -7.35 -8.78 -11.63
CA PRO A 60 -7.87 -9.16 -10.33
C PRO A 60 -6.75 -9.46 -9.35
N GLY A 61 -6.91 -8.97 -8.13
CA GLY A 61 -6.06 -9.24 -6.98
C GLY A 61 -6.83 -9.89 -5.84
N ILE A 62 -6.08 -10.50 -4.91
CA ILE A 62 -6.65 -11.17 -3.75
C ILE A 62 -5.74 -11.07 -2.53
N TRP A 63 -6.37 -11.00 -1.35
CA TRP A 63 -5.68 -11.03 -0.07
C TRP A 63 -5.39 -12.46 0.39
N LEU A 64 -4.20 -12.69 0.91
CA LEU A 64 -3.77 -13.92 1.61
C LEU A 64 -3.06 -13.58 2.91
N GLU A 65 -3.04 -14.50 3.84
CA GLU A 65 -2.14 -14.52 5.01
C GLU A 65 -1.43 -15.89 5.04
N PRO A 66 -0.36 -16.05 4.24
CA PRO A 66 0.18 -17.37 3.90
C PRO A 66 0.88 -18.08 5.05
N GLU A 67 1.28 -17.36 6.09
CA GLU A 67 2.05 -17.92 7.21
C GLU A 67 1.19 -18.37 8.39
N VAL A 68 -0.14 -18.25 8.28
CA VAL A 68 -1.03 -18.54 9.40
C VAL A 68 -2.18 -19.48 9.05
N MET A 69 -2.72 -20.11 10.07
CA MET A 69 -3.96 -20.89 9.97
C MET A 69 -4.84 -20.62 11.20
N GLY A 70 -6.07 -20.22 10.98
CA GLY A 70 -7.03 -19.92 12.06
C GLY A 70 -7.40 -21.14 12.87
N ILE A 71 -7.67 -20.95 14.17
CA ILE A 71 -8.05 -22.05 15.08
C ILE A 71 -9.38 -22.69 14.69
N ASN A 72 -10.25 -21.96 13.97
CA ASN A 72 -11.54 -22.45 13.47
C ASN A 72 -11.47 -22.93 12.00
N CYS A 73 -10.29 -22.92 11.37
CA CYS A 73 -10.08 -23.56 10.08
C CYS A 73 -10.17 -25.09 10.22
N GLU A 74 -11.00 -25.75 9.41
CA GLU A 74 -11.19 -27.21 9.50
C GLU A 74 -9.88 -27.97 9.23
N LEU A 75 -9.03 -27.47 8.35
CA LEU A 75 -7.70 -28.08 8.09
C LEU A 75 -6.84 -28.07 9.35
N ALA A 76 -6.87 -27.04 10.17
CA ALA A 76 -6.08 -26.97 11.39
C ALA A 76 -6.35 -28.12 12.36
N LYS A 77 -7.57 -28.68 12.32
CA LYS A 77 -7.98 -29.79 13.20
C LYS A 77 -7.42 -31.15 12.75
N THR A 78 -7.06 -31.28 11.48
CA THR A 78 -6.66 -32.55 10.87
C THR A 78 -5.17 -32.62 10.54
N LEU A 79 -4.50 -31.48 10.40
CA LEU A 79 -3.08 -31.40 10.10
C LEU A 79 -2.22 -31.77 11.31
N PRO A 80 -1.04 -32.41 11.09
CA PRO A 80 -0.13 -32.75 12.18
C PRO A 80 0.57 -31.52 12.76
N ASP A 81 1.06 -31.63 14.01
CA ASP A 81 1.78 -30.55 14.68
C ASP A 81 3.06 -30.12 13.95
N THR A 82 3.61 -30.97 13.10
CA THR A 82 4.77 -30.69 12.25
C THR A 82 4.56 -29.54 11.26
N TRP A 83 3.31 -29.12 11.04
CA TRP A 83 2.98 -27.99 10.19
C TRP A 83 3.06 -26.64 10.91
N PHE A 84 3.13 -26.68 12.24
CA PHE A 84 2.96 -25.49 13.07
C PHE A 84 4.17 -25.25 13.97
N PHE A 85 4.35 -24.01 14.36
CA PHE A 85 5.24 -23.71 15.47
C PHE A 85 4.77 -24.38 16.75
N VAL A 86 5.69 -25.02 17.48
CA VAL A 86 5.44 -25.74 18.71
C VAL A 86 6.39 -25.30 19.80
N ARG A 87 5.88 -25.01 21.00
CA ARG A 87 6.64 -24.79 22.23
C ARG A 87 5.97 -25.53 23.39
N HIS A 88 6.80 -26.18 24.22
CA HIS A 88 6.34 -26.98 25.35
C HIS A 88 5.28 -28.02 24.97
N GLY A 89 5.44 -28.63 23.79
CA GLY A 89 4.53 -29.65 23.28
C GLY A 89 3.15 -29.12 22.83
N LYS A 90 3.02 -27.82 22.59
CA LYS A 90 1.75 -27.20 22.14
C LYS A 90 2.00 -26.30 20.92
N ARG A 91 1.05 -26.30 20.00
CA ARG A 91 1.05 -25.34 18.89
C ARG A 91 1.03 -23.92 19.42
N ILE A 92 1.87 -23.09 18.82
CA ILE A 92 1.89 -21.66 19.10
C ILE A 92 0.73 -21.02 18.36
N TYR A 93 -0.06 -20.24 19.08
CA TYR A 93 -1.08 -19.38 18.49
C TYR A 93 -1.05 -17.99 19.12
N ASP A 94 -1.37 -17.01 18.32
CA ASP A 94 -1.64 -15.65 18.74
C ASP A 94 -2.90 -15.14 18.02
N ARG A 95 -3.71 -14.34 18.73
CA ARG A 95 -4.92 -13.72 18.17
C ARG A 95 -5.81 -14.72 17.40
N SER A 96 -5.99 -15.92 17.94
CA SER A 96 -6.78 -17.03 17.35
C SER A 96 -6.22 -17.61 16.03
N ARG A 97 -4.94 -17.52 15.80
CA ARG A 97 -4.24 -18.08 14.63
C ARG A 97 -2.99 -18.85 15.04
N TYR A 98 -2.78 -19.98 14.38
CA TYR A 98 -1.54 -20.76 14.50
C TYR A 98 -0.52 -20.24 13.51
N GLN A 99 0.75 -20.22 13.89
CA GLN A 99 1.89 -19.99 12.99
C GLN A 99 2.19 -21.27 12.24
N LEU A 100 2.20 -21.21 10.89
CA LEU A 100 2.70 -22.30 10.03
C LEU A 100 4.22 -22.31 10.00
N ASP A 101 4.82 -23.48 9.88
CA ASP A 101 6.26 -23.67 9.82
C ASP A 101 6.73 -23.94 8.38
N TYR A 102 7.29 -22.94 7.73
CA TYR A 102 7.80 -23.06 6.35
C TYR A 102 9.04 -23.93 6.21
N ARG A 103 9.67 -24.37 7.29
CA ARG A 103 10.72 -25.41 7.22
C ARG A 103 10.13 -26.72 6.75
N ASN A 104 8.87 -27.02 7.06
CA ASN A 104 8.16 -28.18 6.56
C ASN A 104 7.85 -28.03 5.05
N PRO A 105 8.35 -28.97 4.20
CA PRO A 105 8.08 -28.90 2.76
C PRO A 105 6.61 -29.02 2.41
N GLU A 106 5.81 -29.78 3.17
CA GLU A 106 4.37 -29.93 2.93
C GLU A 106 3.61 -28.59 3.07
N VAL A 107 4.03 -27.70 3.98
CA VAL A 107 3.49 -26.36 4.13
C VAL A 107 3.76 -25.54 2.87
N ARG A 108 5.00 -25.56 2.37
CA ARG A 108 5.38 -24.85 1.14
C ARG A 108 4.65 -25.39 -0.08
N GLU A 109 4.52 -26.71 -0.21
CA GLU A 109 3.77 -27.35 -1.30
C GLU A 109 2.28 -26.95 -1.26
N TYR A 110 1.68 -26.97 -0.06
CA TYR A 110 0.31 -26.56 0.13
C TYR A 110 0.10 -25.09 -0.29
N MET A 111 0.91 -24.18 0.21
CA MET A 111 0.77 -22.75 -0.13
C MET A 111 1.08 -22.48 -1.60
N THR A 112 2.03 -23.20 -2.19
CA THR A 112 2.25 -23.14 -3.64
C THR A 112 1.01 -23.58 -4.41
N SER A 113 0.36 -24.68 -4.00
CA SER A 113 -0.87 -25.15 -4.64
C SER A 113 -2.04 -24.16 -4.52
N VAL A 114 -2.09 -23.42 -3.40
CA VAL A 114 -3.06 -22.32 -3.21
C VAL A 114 -2.80 -21.21 -4.22
N VAL A 115 -1.57 -20.72 -4.32
CA VAL A 115 -1.19 -19.66 -5.27
C VAL A 115 -1.40 -20.12 -6.72
N ASP A 116 -1.00 -21.35 -7.07
CA ASP A 116 -1.23 -21.94 -8.39
C ASP A 116 -2.70 -21.90 -8.77
N ARG A 117 -3.56 -22.36 -7.87
CA ARG A 117 -5.01 -22.36 -8.10
C ARG A 117 -5.56 -20.94 -8.28
N LEU A 118 -5.17 -20.00 -7.44
CA LEU A 118 -5.62 -18.60 -7.53
C LEU A 118 -5.25 -17.99 -8.89
N ILE A 119 -4.05 -18.26 -9.38
CA ILE A 119 -3.60 -17.77 -10.69
C ILE A 119 -4.31 -18.52 -11.83
N GLN A 120 -4.33 -19.86 -11.80
CA GLN A 120 -4.79 -20.66 -12.92
C GLN A 120 -6.32 -20.71 -13.08
N GLU A 121 -7.04 -20.79 -11.96
CA GLU A 121 -8.52 -20.89 -12.00
C GLU A 121 -9.20 -19.52 -12.01
N TYR A 122 -8.67 -18.56 -11.21
CA TYR A 122 -9.30 -17.25 -11.06
C TYR A 122 -8.59 -16.12 -11.81
N GLY A 123 -7.38 -16.40 -12.37
CA GLY A 123 -6.60 -15.41 -13.13
C GLY A 123 -6.10 -14.26 -12.28
N ILE A 124 -5.76 -14.55 -11.02
CA ILE A 124 -5.18 -13.57 -10.11
C ILE A 124 -3.80 -13.15 -10.63
N GLY A 125 -3.55 -11.84 -10.71
CA GLY A 125 -2.27 -11.26 -11.08
C GLY A 125 -1.68 -10.35 -9.99
N TYR A 126 -2.37 -10.22 -8.86
CA TYR A 126 -1.93 -9.45 -7.70
C TYR A 126 -2.31 -10.18 -6.41
N ILE A 127 -1.37 -10.32 -5.47
CA ILE A 127 -1.63 -10.91 -4.16
C ILE A 127 -1.16 -9.95 -3.07
N LYS A 128 -2.07 -9.52 -2.19
CA LYS A 128 -1.73 -8.85 -0.94
C LYS A 128 -1.47 -9.91 0.11
N MET A 129 -0.19 -10.12 0.47
CA MET A 129 0.23 -11.06 1.52
C MET A 129 0.38 -10.33 2.84
N ASP A 130 -0.47 -10.69 3.78
CA ASP A 130 -0.53 -10.08 5.12
C ASP A 130 0.08 -11.00 6.19
N TYR A 131 0.41 -10.40 7.34
CA TYR A 131 0.91 -11.12 8.50
C TYR A 131 0.56 -10.37 9.79
N ASN A 132 -0.36 -10.91 10.58
CA ASN A 132 -1.02 -10.17 11.67
C ASN A 132 -0.89 -10.83 13.05
N ILE A 133 0.09 -11.70 13.23
CA ILE A 133 0.34 -12.35 14.53
C ILE A 133 1.78 -12.16 14.99
N GLU A 134 2.01 -12.40 16.27
CA GLU A 134 3.31 -12.39 16.89
C GLU A 134 3.61 -13.77 17.49
N PRO A 135 4.36 -14.67 16.81
CA PRO A 135 4.62 -16.03 17.26
C PRO A 135 5.59 -16.09 18.43
N GLY A 136 6.13 -14.95 18.85
CA GLY A 136 7.08 -14.82 19.94
C GLY A 136 8.47 -15.30 19.59
N ILE A 137 9.11 -16.06 20.49
CA ILE A 137 10.52 -16.46 20.35
C ILE A 137 10.79 -17.57 19.33
N GLY A 138 9.78 -18.06 18.61
CA GLY A 138 9.92 -19.10 17.60
C GLY A 138 9.39 -20.47 18.01
N THR A 139 9.95 -21.55 17.45
CA THR A 139 9.52 -22.93 17.60
C THR A 139 10.63 -23.83 18.12
N GLU A 140 10.30 -24.75 19.04
CA GLU A 140 11.22 -25.77 19.56
C GLU A 140 11.21 -27.05 18.70
N TYR A 141 10.24 -27.20 17.82
CA TYR A 141 10.09 -28.39 17.02
C TYR A 141 11.26 -28.50 16.01
N ASP A 142 12.00 -29.61 16.07
CA ASP A 142 13.14 -29.91 15.22
C ASP A 142 14.12 -28.71 15.06
N ALA A 143 14.51 -28.14 16.22
CA ALA A 143 15.42 -27.01 16.33
C ALA A 143 16.24 -27.08 17.61
N GLU A 144 17.47 -26.60 17.59
CA GLU A 144 18.36 -26.55 18.75
C GLU A 144 17.88 -25.48 19.76
N SER A 145 17.16 -24.46 19.27
CA SER A 145 16.54 -23.43 20.08
C SER A 145 15.33 -22.82 19.36
N PRO A 146 14.39 -22.18 20.10
CA PRO A 146 13.26 -21.51 19.46
C PRO A 146 13.68 -20.44 18.46
N GLY A 147 14.75 -19.68 18.74
CA GLY A 147 15.29 -18.65 17.84
C GLY A 147 15.90 -19.21 16.56
N GLU A 148 16.55 -20.38 16.62
CA GLU A 148 16.99 -21.08 15.42
C GLU A 148 15.81 -21.52 14.57
N GLY A 149 14.79 -22.13 15.18
CA GLY A 149 13.58 -22.53 14.48
C GLY A 149 12.89 -21.36 13.78
N MET A 150 12.86 -20.16 14.40
CA MET A 150 12.38 -18.94 13.78
C MET A 150 13.24 -18.53 12.58
N LEU A 151 14.57 -18.47 12.75
CA LEU A 151 15.48 -18.05 11.69
C LEU A 151 15.39 -18.96 10.46
N GLU A 152 15.34 -20.27 10.67
CA GLU A 152 15.24 -21.23 9.57
C GLU A 152 13.84 -21.18 8.90
N HIS A 153 12.79 -20.90 9.65
CA HIS A 153 11.46 -20.63 9.10
C HIS A 153 11.49 -19.40 8.17
N GLU A 154 12.05 -18.28 8.63
CA GLU A 154 12.14 -17.05 7.82
C GLU A 154 12.95 -17.29 6.54
N ARG A 155 14.06 -18.02 6.63
CA ARG A 155 14.86 -18.41 5.46
C ARG A 155 14.07 -19.26 4.47
N ALA A 156 13.32 -20.24 4.97
CA ALA A 156 12.50 -21.10 4.14
C ALA A 156 11.33 -20.33 3.49
N TYR A 157 10.73 -19.38 4.22
CA TYR A 157 9.69 -18.49 3.68
C TYR A 157 10.24 -17.62 2.54
N LEU A 158 11.39 -17.00 2.73
CA LEU A 158 12.03 -16.19 1.69
C LEU A 158 12.40 -17.02 0.45
N GLN A 159 12.88 -18.25 0.62
CA GLN A 159 13.15 -19.18 -0.49
C GLN A 159 11.85 -19.56 -1.23
N TRP A 160 10.76 -19.74 -0.51
CA TRP A 160 9.45 -20.01 -1.12
C TRP A 160 8.96 -18.81 -1.94
N LEU A 161 9.14 -17.57 -1.45
CA LEU A 161 8.84 -16.35 -2.21
C LEU A 161 9.69 -16.26 -3.48
N ASP A 162 10.99 -16.50 -3.38
CA ASP A 162 11.90 -16.51 -4.54
C ASP A 162 11.40 -17.50 -5.61
N ALA A 163 11.02 -18.72 -5.20
CA ALA A 163 10.47 -19.73 -6.11
C ALA A 163 9.12 -19.32 -6.73
N LEU A 164 8.28 -18.57 -6.02
CA LEU A 164 7.05 -18.04 -6.59
C LEU A 164 7.33 -16.99 -7.68
N PHE A 165 8.26 -16.07 -7.47
CA PHE A 165 8.64 -15.08 -8.48
C PHE A 165 9.36 -15.70 -9.69
N GLU A 166 10.15 -16.75 -9.49
CA GLU A 166 10.71 -17.53 -10.61
C GLU A 166 9.60 -18.21 -11.44
N LYS A 167 8.59 -18.76 -10.78
CA LYS A 167 7.47 -19.44 -11.44
C LYS A 167 6.49 -18.48 -12.12
N TYR A 168 6.26 -17.33 -11.51
CA TYR A 168 5.29 -16.31 -11.93
C TYR A 168 5.92 -14.91 -11.97
N PRO A 169 6.81 -14.63 -12.93
CA PRO A 169 7.57 -13.37 -12.98
C PRO A 169 6.70 -12.12 -13.17
N GLU A 170 5.48 -12.27 -13.69
CA GLU A 170 4.52 -11.16 -13.86
C GLU A 170 3.61 -10.94 -12.64
N LEU A 171 3.69 -11.81 -11.63
CA LEU A 171 2.87 -11.70 -10.43
C LEU A 171 3.33 -10.51 -9.58
N VAL A 172 2.41 -9.65 -9.23
CA VAL A 172 2.66 -8.57 -8.28
C VAL A 172 2.29 -9.06 -6.87
N ILE A 173 3.23 -9.00 -5.95
CA ILE A 173 2.98 -9.35 -4.54
C ILE A 173 3.26 -8.14 -3.67
N GLU A 174 2.26 -7.76 -2.86
CA GLU A 174 2.34 -6.75 -1.83
C GLU A 174 2.69 -7.39 -0.49
N ASN A 175 3.72 -6.89 0.19
CA ASN A 175 3.97 -7.18 1.59
C ASN A 175 3.10 -6.29 2.48
N CYS A 176 2.38 -6.91 3.40
CA CYS A 176 1.60 -6.25 4.42
C CYS A 176 1.81 -6.95 5.78
N SER A 177 1.71 -6.21 6.85
CA SER A 177 1.63 -6.74 8.20
C SER A 177 0.93 -5.71 9.06
N SER A 178 -0.40 -5.79 9.17
CA SER A 178 -1.22 -4.71 9.74
C SER A 178 -0.74 -3.33 9.23
N GLY A 179 -0.62 -3.20 7.91
CA GLY A 179 0.07 -2.11 7.25
C GLY A 179 1.58 -2.33 7.19
N GLY A 180 2.35 -1.48 7.87
CA GLY A 180 3.81 -1.39 7.75
C GLY A 180 4.64 -2.07 8.85
N LEU A 181 4.09 -2.98 9.66
CA LEU A 181 4.82 -3.56 10.79
C LEU A 181 5.97 -4.51 10.38
N ARG A 182 6.00 -4.97 9.13
CA ARG A 182 7.03 -5.86 8.61
C ARG A 182 7.83 -5.22 7.47
N ILE A 183 8.33 -4.01 7.73
CA ILE A 183 9.21 -3.28 6.81
C ILE A 183 10.66 -3.61 7.17
N ASP A 184 11.27 -4.53 6.42
CA ASP A 184 12.67 -4.89 6.55
C ASP A 184 13.29 -5.18 5.18
N TYR A 185 14.62 -5.17 5.10
CA TYR A 185 15.32 -5.32 3.83
C TYR A 185 15.17 -6.71 3.20
N ALA A 186 14.92 -7.76 3.96
CA ALA A 186 14.72 -9.11 3.42
C ALA A 186 13.40 -9.17 2.65
N MET A 187 12.35 -8.57 3.18
CA MET A 187 11.05 -8.44 2.52
C MET A 187 11.11 -7.45 1.36
N LEU A 188 11.66 -6.25 1.56
CA LEU A 188 11.75 -5.22 0.52
C LEU A 188 12.55 -5.66 -0.70
N SER A 189 13.55 -6.55 -0.53
CA SER A 189 14.35 -7.08 -1.65
C SER A 189 13.59 -8.07 -2.53
N ARG A 190 12.41 -8.51 -2.15
CA ARG A 190 11.61 -9.53 -2.86
C ARG A 190 10.24 -9.02 -3.30
N TYR A 191 9.51 -8.43 -2.39
CA TYR A 191 8.15 -7.99 -2.68
C TYR A 191 8.11 -6.84 -3.69
N SER A 192 7.11 -6.86 -4.57
CA SER A 192 6.92 -5.82 -5.58
C SER A 192 6.50 -4.49 -4.95
N ILE A 193 5.69 -4.57 -3.90
CA ILE A 193 5.05 -3.44 -3.22
C ILE A 193 5.09 -3.67 -1.72
N GLN A 194 5.20 -2.57 -0.96
CA GLN A 194 5.16 -2.55 0.51
C GLN A 194 4.02 -1.68 1.00
N SER A 195 3.09 -2.25 1.74
CA SER A 195 2.09 -1.49 2.50
C SER A 195 2.77 -0.63 3.56
N THR A 196 2.38 0.63 3.67
CA THR A 196 3.02 1.58 4.59
C THR A 196 2.28 1.72 5.91
N SER A 197 0.95 1.62 5.91
CA SER A 197 0.12 1.72 7.11
C SER A 197 -1.32 1.31 6.82
N ASP A 198 -2.05 0.91 7.86
CA ASP A 198 -3.51 0.78 7.87
C ASP A 198 -4.23 2.04 8.40
N GLU A 199 -3.54 3.19 8.48
CA GLU A 199 -4.13 4.45 8.91
C GLU A 199 -5.22 4.91 7.93
N GLU A 200 -6.41 5.22 8.44
CA GLU A 200 -7.54 5.70 7.64
C GLU A 200 -7.71 7.23 7.73
N ASP A 201 -7.18 7.87 8.79
CA ASP A 201 -7.21 9.33 8.88
C ASP A 201 -6.16 9.95 7.96
N TYR A 202 -6.62 10.55 6.88
CA TYR A 202 -5.76 11.15 5.86
C TYR A 202 -4.79 12.21 6.40
N ARG A 203 -5.12 12.88 7.51
CA ARG A 203 -4.27 13.91 8.14
C ARG A 203 -3.05 13.29 8.82
N TYR A 204 -3.22 12.16 9.48
CA TYR A 204 -2.12 11.37 10.04
C TYR A 204 -1.36 10.64 8.94
N TYR A 205 -2.07 10.15 7.93
CA TYR A 205 -1.43 9.46 6.81
C TYR A 205 -0.44 10.35 6.05
N ALA A 206 -0.65 11.68 6.02
CA ALA A 206 0.31 12.61 5.40
C ALA A 206 1.72 12.48 5.98
N THR A 207 1.86 12.31 7.31
CA THR A 207 3.16 12.09 7.96
C THR A 207 3.78 10.75 7.54
N ILE A 208 2.96 9.68 7.52
CA ILE A 208 3.42 8.35 7.13
C ILE A 208 3.87 8.36 5.66
N ALA A 209 3.07 8.93 4.77
CA ALA A 209 3.36 9.05 3.35
C ALA A 209 4.63 9.90 3.10
N ALA A 210 4.74 11.07 3.72
CA ALA A 210 5.90 11.94 3.57
C ALA A 210 7.20 11.28 4.04
N ASN A 211 7.13 10.46 5.11
CA ASN A 211 8.32 9.85 5.70
C ASN A 211 8.67 8.47 5.09
N SER A 212 7.73 7.78 4.44
CA SER A 212 7.97 6.42 3.91
C SER A 212 9.20 6.33 3.01
N PRO A 213 9.53 7.32 2.14
CA PRO A 213 10.74 7.26 1.32
C PRO A 213 12.06 7.36 2.08
N SER A 214 12.03 7.54 3.40
CA SER A 214 13.25 7.44 4.23
C SER A 214 13.73 6.01 4.44
N GLY A 215 12.85 5.01 4.26
CA GLY A 215 13.14 3.60 4.43
C GLY A 215 12.74 2.70 3.26
N LEU A 216 11.93 3.21 2.34
CA LEU A 216 11.39 2.50 1.19
C LEU A 216 11.72 3.25 -0.10
N THR A 217 11.74 2.57 -1.23
CA THR A 217 11.74 3.31 -2.49
C THR A 217 10.33 3.87 -2.76
N PRO A 218 10.23 5.06 -3.37
CA PRO A 218 8.93 5.67 -3.64
C PRO A 218 7.98 4.76 -4.45
N GLU A 219 8.50 4.05 -5.44
CA GLU A 219 7.72 3.15 -6.29
C GLU A 219 7.24 1.88 -5.60
N GLN A 220 7.85 1.47 -4.47
CA GLN A 220 7.38 0.37 -3.63
C GLN A 220 6.39 0.81 -2.55
N SER A 221 6.41 2.08 -2.15
CA SER A 221 5.63 2.61 -1.03
C SER A 221 4.15 2.68 -1.35
N ALA A 222 3.35 1.70 -0.96
CA ALA A 222 1.90 1.73 -1.13
C ALA A 222 1.25 2.61 -0.07
N VAL A 223 0.47 3.58 -0.52
CA VAL A 223 -0.27 4.52 0.33
C VAL A 223 -1.75 4.45 0.01
N TRP A 224 -2.57 4.25 1.00
CA TRP A 224 -4.00 4.26 0.85
C TRP A 224 -4.53 5.68 0.64
N SER A 225 -5.13 5.94 -0.52
CA SER A 225 -5.99 7.08 -0.74
C SER A 225 -7.41 6.68 -0.37
N TYR A 226 -7.95 7.27 0.69
CA TYR A 226 -9.17 6.83 1.36
C TYR A 226 -10.23 7.96 1.39
N PRO A 227 -10.80 8.36 0.22
CA PRO A 227 -11.84 9.39 0.20
C PRO A 227 -13.06 8.91 0.99
N LEU A 228 -13.58 9.80 1.84
CA LEU A 228 -14.65 9.51 2.78
C LEU A 228 -15.98 10.05 2.27
N PRO A 229 -17.10 9.27 2.35
CA PRO A 229 -18.42 9.73 1.92
C PRO A 229 -18.94 10.98 2.65
N GLU A 230 -18.47 11.20 3.88
CA GLU A 230 -18.75 12.38 4.69
C GLU A 230 -17.72 13.51 4.53
N GLY A 231 -16.72 13.30 3.67
CA GLY A 231 -15.68 14.26 3.36
C GLY A 231 -16.19 15.41 2.49
N ASP A 232 -15.30 16.37 2.29
CA ASP A 232 -15.50 17.38 1.25
C ASP A 232 -14.45 17.19 0.14
N ARG A 233 -14.55 18.00 -0.92
CA ARG A 233 -13.59 17.94 -2.03
C ARG A 233 -12.14 18.14 -1.61
N GLU A 234 -11.86 18.96 -0.58
CA GLU A 234 -10.49 19.16 -0.09
C GLU A 234 -9.96 17.93 0.67
N ALA A 235 -10.82 17.21 1.39
CA ALA A 235 -10.47 15.93 2.00
C ALA A 235 -10.12 14.89 0.94
N THR A 236 -10.86 14.82 -0.16
CA THR A 236 -10.56 13.95 -1.31
C THR A 236 -9.23 14.34 -1.96
N VAL A 237 -9.00 15.63 -2.21
CA VAL A 237 -7.71 16.13 -2.72
C VAL A 237 -6.56 15.76 -1.79
N PHE A 238 -6.73 15.95 -0.49
CA PHE A 238 -5.72 15.63 0.51
C PHE A 238 -5.34 14.14 0.48
N ASN A 239 -6.33 13.26 0.43
CA ASN A 239 -6.13 11.81 0.28
C ASN A 239 -5.33 11.47 -0.97
N MET A 240 -5.67 12.04 -2.12
CA MET A 240 -4.95 11.80 -3.37
C MET A 240 -3.51 12.31 -3.31
N VAL A 241 -3.27 13.49 -2.72
CA VAL A 241 -1.92 14.07 -2.57
C VAL A 241 -1.05 13.22 -1.66
N ASN A 242 -1.61 12.56 -0.64
CA ASN A 242 -0.86 11.62 0.21
C ASN A 242 -0.13 10.56 -0.62
N ALA A 243 -0.77 10.05 -1.66
CA ALA A 243 -0.24 8.94 -2.46
C ALA A 243 0.44 9.39 -3.76
N MET A 244 0.37 10.68 -4.13
CA MET A 244 0.72 11.18 -5.45
C MET A 244 2.18 10.94 -5.87
N LEU A 245 3.11 10.96 -4.94
CA LEU A 245 4.54 10.73 -5.19
C LEU A 245 4.98 9.29 -4.88
N LEU A 246 4.05 8.40 -4.58
CA LEU A 246 4.30 7.04 -4.14
C LEU A 246 3.48 6.07 -5.00
N ARG A 247 3.04 4.93 -4.46
CA ARG A 247 2.13 4.02 -5.14
C ARG A 247 0.71 4.24 -4.63
N ILE A 248 -0.22 4.63 -5.49
CA ILE A 248 -1.60 4.87 -5.09
C ILE A 248 -2.34 3.55 -4.91
N HIS A 249 -2.80 3.27 -3.69
CA HIS A 249 -3.82 2.28 -3.40
C HIS A 249 -5.14 2.99 -3.14
N GLN A 250 -6.01 3.04 -4.15
CA GLN A 250 -7.32 3.65 -4.04
C GLN A 250 -8.22 2.75 -3.20
N SER A 251 -8.52 3.18 -1.99
CA SER A 251 -9.30 2.45 -0.99
C SER A 251 -10.61 3.18 -0.68
N GLY A 252 -11.38 2.66 0.28
CA GLY A 252 -12.64 3.25 0.70
C GLY A 252 -13.81 2.95 -0.23
N ARG A 253 -14.87 3.71 -0.04
CA ARG A 253 -16.16 3.47 -0.68
C ARG A 253 -16.38 4.44 -1.85
N LEU A 254 -15.64 4.24 -2.96
CA LEU A 254 -15.82 5.04 -4.19
C LEU A 254 -17.27 5.04 -4.70
N ASP A 255 -18.03 3.99 -4.41
CA ASP A 255 -19.45 3.87 -4.76
C ASP A 255 -20.37 4.75 -3.90
N LYS A 256 -19.85 5.41 -2.85
CA LYS A 256 -20.62 6.22 -1.91
C LYS A 256 -20.25 7.70 -1.88
N ILE A 257 -19.12 8.09 -2.45
CA ILE A 257 -18.72 9.49 -2.58
C ILE A 257 -19.51 10.18 -3.70
N SER A 258 -19.54 11.52 -3.70
CA SER A 258 -20.22 12.33 -4.71
C SER A 258 -19.56 12.21 -6.09
N GLU A 259 -20.29 12.57 -7.15
CA GLU A 259 -19.71 12.58 -8.50
C GLU A 259 -18.55 13.58 -8.63
N GLU A 260 -18.61 14.74 -7.94
CA GLU A 260 -17.52 15.71 -7.88
C GLU A 260 -16.25 15.07 -7.28
N GLU A 261 -16.38 14.30 -6.21
CA GLU A 261 -15.26 13.61 -5.58
C GLU A 261 -14.71 12.47 -6.45
N LYS A 262 -15.57 11.75 -7.17
CA LYS A 262 -15.14 10.73 -8.16
C LYS A 262 -14.34 11.37 -9.29
N ASP A 263 -14.76 12.52 -9.77
CA ASP A 263 -14.03 13.29 -10.79
C ASP A 263 -12.66 13.73 -10.27
N LEU A 264 -12.54 14.13 -9.01
CA LEU A 264 -11.28 14.47 -8.36
C LEU A 264 -10.36 13.26 -8.20
N VAL A 265 -10.90 12.11 -7.81
CA VAL A 265 -10.12 10.85 -7.76
C VAL A 265 -9.58 10.51 -9.14
N LYS A 266 -10.43 10.59 -10.17
CA LYS A 266 -10.01 10.33 -11.55
C LYS A 266 -8.93 11.30 -12.01
N GLU A 267 -9.11 12.60 -11.77
CA GLU A 267 -8.12 13.64 -12.08
C GLU A 267 -6.77 13.33 -11.39
N GLY A 268 -6.81 12.95 -10.11
CA GLY A 268 -5.62 12.57 -9.35
C GLY A 268 -4.91 11.35 -9.93
N LEU A 269 -5.67 10.31 -10.32
CA LEU A 269 -5.09 9.12 -10.97
C LEU A 269 -4.52 9.44 -12.35
N ASP A 270 -5.17 10.30 -13.15
CA ASP A 270 -4.66 10.73 -14.46
C ASP A 270 -3.37 11.56 -14.27
N CYS A 271 -3.32 12.45 -13.27
CA CYS A 271 -2.13 13.20 -12.90
C CYS A 271 -0.98 12.24 -12.51
N TYR A 272 -1.24 11.30 -11.61
CA TYR A 272 -0.27 10.28 -11.19
C TYR A 272 0.29 9.48 -12.37
N LYS A 273 -0.57 8.99 -13.26
CA LYS A 273 -0.15 8.24 -14.44
C LYS A 273 0.76 9.04 -15.35
N SER A 274 0.57 10.36 -15.42
CA SER A 274 1.41 11.25 -16.24
C SER A 274 2.83 11.44 -15.70
N ILE A 275 3.06 11.17 -14.39
CA ILE A 275 4.34 11.37 -13.71
C ILE A 275 5.00 10.09 -13.24
N ARG A 276 4.26 8.97 -13.12
CA ARG A 276 4.76 7.73 -12.49
C ARG A 276 6.02 7.16 -13.15
N GLY A 277 6.25 7.45 -14.43
CA GLY A 277 7.47 7.06 -15.13
C GLY A 277 8.73 7.80 -14.68
N ASP A 278 8.57 8.91 -13.94
CA ASP A 278 9.67 9.66 -13.34
C ASP A 278 9.97 9.22 -11.90
N ILE A 279 8.97 8.64 -11.20
CA ILE A 279 9.06 8.30 -9.76
C ILE A 279 10.24 7.36 -9.48
N ASN A 280 10.40 6.30 -10.27
CA ASN A 280 11.47 5.32 -10.10
C ASN A 280 12.88 5.83 -10.46
N LYS A 281 12.99 7.06 -10.99
CA LYS A 281 14.25 7.72 -11.33
C LYS A 281 14.54 8.91 -10.42
N ALA A 282 13.54 9.31 -9.62
CA ALA A 282 13.62 10.48 -8.79
C ALA A 282 14.17 10.15 -7.41
N LEU A 283 14.90 11.09 -6.82
CA LEU A 283 15.39 10.98 -5.45
C LEU A 283 14.49 11.77 -4.50
N PRO A 284 14.10 11.18 -3.36
CA PRO A 284 13.29 11.88 -2.37
C PRO A 284 14.08 12.97 -1.65
N PHE A 285 13.39 14.04 -1.30
CA PHE A 285 13.91 15.10 -0.43
C PHE A 285 12.81 15.67 0.44
N TRP A 286 13.19 16.13 1.64
CA TRP A 286 12.28 16.65 2.66
C TRP A 286 12.61 18.12 2.93
N PRO A 287 11.99 19.06 2.22
CA PRO A 287 12.36 20.47 2.31
C PRO A 287 12.04 21.10 3.67
N LEU A 288 11.11 20.53 4.43
CA LEU A 288 10.76 20.94 5.80
C LEU A 288 11.31 19.98 6.86
N GLY A 289 12.15 19.01 6.49
CA GLY A 289 12.56 17.90 7.34
C GLY A 289 11.55 16.74 7.35
N LEU A 290 11.86 15.68 8.09
CA LEU A 290 10.93 14.58 8.33
C LEU A 290 9.76 15.06 9.19
N SER A 291 8.55 14.67 8.77
CA SER A 291 7.32 15.15 9.39
C SER A 291 7.05 14.49 10.75
N ALA A 292 6.63 15.26 11.74
CA ALA A 292 5.97 14.79 12.94
C ALA A 292 4.44 14.82 12.80
N PHE A 293 3.72 14.07 13.65
CA PHE A 293 2.26 13.99 13.56
C PHE A 293 1.53 15.29 13.93
N ASP A 294 2.19 16.18 14.66
CA ASP A 294 1.67 17.47 15.10
C ASP A 294 2.20 18.67 14.28
N ASP A 295 3.02 18.45 13.25
CA ASP A 295 3.48 19.51 12.37
C ASP A 295 2.30 20.15 11.63
N GLU A 296 2.25 21.48 11.62
CA GLU A 296 1.25 22.25 10.85
C GLU A 296 1.42 22.04 9.34
N TRP A 297 2.67 22.06 8.87
CA TRP A 297 3.03 21.92 7.49
C TRP A 297 3.96 20.73 7.27
N THR A 298 3.71 20.02 6.19
CA THR A 298 4.51 18.87 5.74
C THR A 298 4.77 19.00 4.26
N ALA A 299 5.93 18.55 3.79
CA ALA A 299 6.25 18.49 2.38
C ALA A 299 7.15 17.31 2.06
N LEU A 300 6.85 16.63 0.95
CA LEU A 300 7.68 15.61 0.33
C LEU A 300 7.97 16.02 -1.10
N GLY A 301 9.24 16.00 -1.48
CA GLY A 301 9.65 16.18 -2.87
C GLY A 301 10.28 14.95 -3.48
N LEU A 302 10.13 14.80 -4.78
CA LEU A 302 10.91 13.89 -5.62
C LEU A 302 11.61 14.69 -6.71
N GLY A 303 12.92 14.52 -6.85
CA GLY A 303 13.75 15.26 -7.83
C GLY A 303 14.36 14.35 -8.86
N THR A 304 14.17 14.68 -10.14
CA THR A 304 14.96 14.17 -11.26
C THR A 304 15.99 15.24 -11.67
N GLU A 305 16.80 14.98 -12.70
CA GLU A 305 17.74 15.99 -13.20
C GLU A 305 17.03 17.23 -13.83
N GLU A 306 15.81 17.06 -14.34
CA GLU A 306 15.10 18.10 -15.08
C GLU A 306 13.93 18.71 -14.32
N LYS A 307 13.32 17.96 -13.43
CA LYS A 307 12.06 18.32 -12.77
C LYS A 307 12.10 17.98 -11.29
N LEU A 308 11.39 18.78 -10.52
CA LEU A 308 11.08 18.50 -9.13
C LEU A 308 9.58 18.39 -9.00
N TYR A 309 9.13 17.39 -8.27
CA TYR A 309 7.75 17.20 -7.88
C TYR A 309 7.62 17.44 -6.38
N LEU A 310 6.57 18.10 -5.93
CA LEU A 310 6.41 18.48 -4.54
C LEU A 310 4.94 18.31 -4.10
N SER A 311 4.71 17.43 -3.16
CA SER A 311 3.47 17.35 -2.39
C SER A 311 3.59 18.22 -1.15
N VAL A 312 2.60 19.07 -0.90
CA VAL A 312 2.57 20.01 0.24
C VAL A 312 1.24 19.86 0.96
N TRP A 313 1.30 19.75 2.26
CA TRP A 313 0.14 19.63 3.16
C TRP A 313 0.15 20.67 4.24
N ARG A 314 -1.01 21.31 4.47
CA ARG A 314 -1.32 22.05 5.67
C ARG A 314 -2.38 21.29 6.45
N ARG A 315 -2.10 20.92 7.70
CA ARG A 315 -3.02 20.18 8.56
C ARG A 315 -3.83 21.13 9.46
N SER A 316 -3.22 21.61 10.52
CA SER A 316 -3.84 22.47 11.52
C SER A 316 -2.94 23.69 11.78
N GLY A 317 -3.41 24.63 12.57
CA GLY A 317 -2.62 25.78 13.00
C GLY A 317 -3.04 27.09 12.34
N ASN A 318 -2.39 28.18 12.75
CA ASN A 318 -2.81 29.54 12.42
C ASN A 318 -1.99 30.20 11.30
N THR A 319 -1.04 29.48 10.71
CA THR A 319 -0.12 30.04 9.71
C THR A 319 -0.56 29.64 8.29
N PRO A 320 -1.34 30.47 7.56
CA PRO A 320 -1.84 30.09 6.25
C PRO A 320 -0.78 30.03 5.15
N CYS A 321 0.39 30.64 5.40
CA CYS A 321 1.48 30.75 4.42
C CYS A 321 2.74 30.09 4.95
N ILE A 322 3.50 29.45 4.04
CA ILE A 322 4.83 28.93 4.32
C ILE A 322 5.77 29.18 3.13
N SER A 323 7.04 29.39 3.40
CA SER A 323 8.09 29.44 2.39
C SER A 323 8.93 28.18 2.47
N ILE A 324 8.84 27.33 1.45
CA ILE A 324 9.43 26.00 1.38
C ILE A 324 10.78 26.10 0.68
N PRO A 325 11.91 25.75 1.32
CA PRO A 325 13.22 25.81 0.69
C PRO A 325 13.38 24.68 -0.36
N ILE A 326 13.82 25.05 -1.55
CA ILE A 326 14.16 24.14 -2.65
C ILE A 326 15.61 24.42 -3.06
N PRO A 327 16.59 23.88 -2.34
CA PRO A 327 18.02 24.24 -2.53
C PRO A 327 18.53 24.03 -3.95
N GLN A 328 17.97 23.05 -4.68
CA GLN A 328 18.32 22.75 -6.06
C GLN A 328 17.98 23.89 -7.04
N GLY A 329 17.03 24.74 -6.65
CA GLY A 329 16.53 25.89 -7.44
C GLY A 329 17.12 27.24 -7.02
N LYS A 330 18.04 27.29 -6.04
CA LYS A 330 18.63 28.55 -5.59
C LYS A 330 19.41 29.23 -6.72
N GLY A 331 19.07 30.49 -6.99
CA GLY A 331 19.64 31.27 -8.09
C GLY A 331 19.02 31.01 -9.46
N LYS A 332 18.12 30.03 -9.61
CA LYS A 332 17.55 29.61 -10.88
C LYS A 332 16.12 30.12 -11.05
N GLU A 333 15.79 30.52 -12.27
CA GLU A 333 14.40 30.69 -12.68
C GLU A 333 13.71 29.33 -12.69
N ALA A 334 12.42 29.31 -12.36
CA ALA A 334 11.61 28.10 -12.38
C ALA A 334 10.21 28.41 -12.89
N GLU A 335 9.67 27.47 -13.69
CA GLU A 335 8.25 27.38 -13.97
C GLU A 335 7.62 26.46 -12.91
N VAL A 336 6.68 27.00 -12.12
CA VAL A 336 5.95 26.24 -11.10
C VAL A 336 4.50 26.08 -11.54
N ILE A 337 4.01 24.86 -11.51
CA ILE A 337 2.63 24.51 -11.89
C ILE A 337 2.00 23.69 -10.77
N CYS A 338 0.84 24.12 -10.28
CA CYS A 338 -0.02 23.25 -9.46
C CYS A 338 -0.68 22.22 -10.39
N ARG A 339 -0.23 20.96 -10.31
CA ARG A 339 -0.69 19.87 -11.16
C ARG A 339 -1.98 19.24 -10.68
N TYR A 340 -2.22 19.30 -9.37
CA TYR A 340 -3.44 18.74 -8.77
C TYR A 340 -3.79 19.46 -7.48
N PRO A 341 -5.07 19.81 -7.27
CA PRO A 341 -6.20 19.70 -8.22
C PRO A 341 -6.20 20.84 -9.24
N SER A 342 -6.97 20.67 -10.33
CA SER A 342 -7.11 21.70 -11.38
C SER A 342 -7.83 22.96 -10.91
N PHE A 343 -8.73 22.83 -9.94
CA PHE A 343 -9.48 23.97 -9.33
C PHE A 343 -8.65 24.76 -8.31
N ASN A 344 -7.36 24.78 -8.39
CA ASN A 344 -6.49 25.34 -7.36
C ASN A 344 -6.97 26.70 -6.82
N THR A 345 -7.28 26.75 -5.51
CA THR A 345 -7.64 27.97 -4.78
C THR A 345 -6.48 28.56 -3.99
N SER A 346 -5.32 27.87 -3.96
CA SER A 346 -4.11 28.35 -3.29
C SER A 346 -3.32 29.30 -4.18
N THR A 347 -2.60 30.23 -3.56
CA THR A 347 -1.60 31.06 -4.27
C THR A 347 -0.19 30.55 -3.99
N TYR A 348 0.71 30.71 -4.95
CA TYR A 348 2.10 30.33 -4.81
C TYR A 348 3.01 31.26 -5.59
N GLU A 349 4.24 31.42 -5.10
CA GLU A 349 5.24 32.28 -5.70
C GLU A 349 6.64 31.68 -5.58
N TRP A 350 7.38 31.71 -6.69
CA TRP A 350 8.77 31.28 -6.73
C TRP A 350 9.72 32.44 -6.47
N ASN A 351 10.61 32.28 -5.49
CA ASN A 351 11.71 33.21 -5.23
C ASN A 351 13.01 32.62 -5.76
N GLN A 352 13.44 33.11 -6.91
CA GLN A 352 14.66 32.66 -7.58
C GLN A 352 15.92 32.85 -6.71
N VAL A 353 16.07 34.01 -6.06
CA VAL A 353 17.28 34.33 -5.29
C VAL A 353 17.43 33.41 -4.09
N ALA A 354 16.36 33.19 -3.37
CA ALA A 354 16.36 32.32 -2.19
C ALA A 354 16.25 30.82 -2.55
N GLY A 355 15.70 30.49 -3.73
CA GLY A 355 15.35 29.11 -4.10
C GLY A 355 14.23 28.59 -3.22
N THR A 356 13.16 29.37 -3.06
CA THR A 356 12.01 28.99 -2.22
C THR A 356 10.71 29.05 -2.99
N LEU A 357 9.80 28.12 -2.68
CA LEU A 357 8.40 28.16 -3.08
C LEU A 357 7.57 28.63 -1.89
N SER A 358 6.98 29.82 -1.98
CA SER A 358 5.98 30.28 -1.00
C SER A 358 4.61 29.81 -1.43
N VAL A 359 3.85 29.22 -0.50
CA VAL A 359 2.47 28.76 -0.74
C VAL A 359 1.56 29.33 0.33
N ASN A 360 0.31 29.62 -0.06
CA ASN A 360 -0.74 30.07 0.85
C ASN A 360 -1.96 29.15 0.69
N PHE A 361 -2.31 28.44 1.77
CA PHE A 361 -3.52 27.62 1.86
C PHE A 361 -4.48 28.28 2.84
N GLU A 362 -5.63 28.74 2.33
CA GLU A 362 -6.56 29.60 3.08
C GLU A 362 -7.18 28.92 4.30
N ARG A 363 -7.32 27.59 4.28
CA ARG A 363 -7.89 26.82 5.37
C ARG A 363 -6.98 25.66 5.80
N GLU A 364 -7.26 25.10 6.95
CA GLU A 364 -6.68 23.84 7.43
C GLU A 364 -7.10 22.64 6.55
N ASN A 365 -6.33 21.58 6.62
CA ASN A 365 -6.54 20.32 5.90
C ASN A 365 -6.64 20.53 4.37
N MET A 366 -5.68 21.27 3.84
CA MET A 366 -5.47 21.44 2.39
C MET A 366 -4.18 20.78 1.96
N ALA A 367 -4.18 20.25 0.75
CA ALA A 367 -2.98 19.69 0.12
C ALA A 367 -2.95 20.05 -1.36
N ARG A 368 -1.74 20.23 -1.90
CA ARG A 368 -1.51 20.52 -3.33
C ARG A 368 -0.28 19.79 -3.83
N PHE A 369 -0.34 19.44 -5.10
CA PHE A 369 0.77 18.81 -5.79
C PHE A 369 1.32 19.74 -6.87
N TYR A 370 2.61 20.00 -6.81
CA TYR A 370 3.32 20.92 -7.71
C TYR A 370 4.37 20.20 -8.55
N GLU A 371 4.54 20.69 -9.78
CA GLU A 371 5.71 20.41 -10.62
C GLU A 371 6.53 21.70 -10.73
N ILE A 372 7.84 21.59 -10.55
CA ILE A 372 8.80 22.68 -10.62
C ILE A 372 9.84 22.33 -11.69
N LYS A 373 9.86 23.07 -12.78
CA LYS A 373 10.86 22.95 -13.84
C LYS A 373 11.90 24.04 -13.67
N LEU A 374 13.11 23.64 -13.36
CA LEU A 374 14.23 24.58 -13.25
C LEU A 374 14.76 24.93 -14.62
N CYS A 375 14.84 26.24 -14.93
CA CYS A 375 15.43 26.71 -16.17
C CYS A 375 16.94 26.40 -16.18
N LYS A 376 17.46 25.87 -17.30
CA LYS A 376 18.90 25.66 -17.47
C LYS A 376 19.57 27.04 -17.53
N GLU A 377 20.69 27.18 -16.84
CA GLU A 377 21.55 28.35 -17.07
C GLU A 377 22.01 28.36 -18.52
N ASN A 378 21.75 29.48 -19.21
CA ASN A 378 22.21 29.69 -20.59
C ASN A 378 23.74 29.85 -20.68
#